data_837aad6caac217fd7169f0e980657a2d
#
_entry.id   837aad6caac217fd7169f0e980657a2d
#
_cell.length_a   1.000
_cell.length_b   1.000
_cell.length_c   1.000
_cell.angle_alpha   90.00
_cell.angle_beta   90.00
_cell.angle_gamma   90.00
#
_symmetry.space_group_name_H-M   'P 1'
#
loop_
_entity.id
_entity.type
_entity.pdbx_description
1 polymer ?
#
loop_
_entity_poly.entity_id
_entity_poly.type
_entity_poly.pdbx_seq_one_letter_code
_entity_poly.pdbx_strand_id
1 'polypeptide(L)'
;MTSNAQRRDITRDRIMKAAAALLRDHGPAAVTTRRVAHQAGLQPPALYRFFQGKDDLLDAAAEHVFAEHVASKQTTAPSDDPVEDLRAGWNTQISFGLANPYVYGLLLDPARARHTPAQAKGVLILAERVHRIAAAGRLRVSEERAVNLIRSAGIGTVHTLLTLPPEQSDPHLADAAFDAVARAILADQPAVPTQDPAAVIAAFRILLPELPSLSKAEAALLDEWLRR
;
A
#
# COMPACT_ATOMS: atom_id res chain seq x y z
N MET A 1 4.78 20.24 -33.54
CA MET A 1 5.37 18.96 -33.99
C MET A 1 5.69 18.12 -32.75
N THR A 2 4.99 17.00 -32.54
CA THR A 2 5.27 16.07 -31.41
C THR A 2 6.62 15.42 -31.61
N SER A 3 7.49 15.53 -30.60
CA SER A 3 8.82 14.88 -30.58
C SER A 3 8.69 13.36 -30.76
N ASN A 4 9.71 12.70 -31.28
CA ASN A 4 9.76 11.24 -31.45
C ASN A 4 9.61 10.51 -30.08
N ALA A 5 10.17 11.09 -29.02
CA ALA A 5 9.97 10.62 -27.64
C ALA A 5 8.50 10.66 -27.23
N GLN A 6 7.81 11.77 -27.47
CA GLN A 6 6.40 11.95 -27.13
C GLN A 6 5.46 10.98 -27.87
N ARG A 7 5.76 10.68 -29.15
CA ARG A 7 5.02 9.65 -29.90
C ARG A 7 5.25 8.24 -29.34
N ARG A 8 6.45 7.97 -28.87
CA ARG A 8 6.79 6.69 -28.24
C ARG A 8 6.04 6.51 -26.93
N ASP A 9 5.97 7.55 -26.11
CA ASP A 9 5.25 7.53 -24.82
C ASP A 9 3.74 7.34 -25.02
N ILE A 10 3.13 8.05 -25.97
CA ILE A 10 1.71 7.89 -26.33
C ILE A 10 1.43 6.44 -26.79
N THR A 11 2.33 5.86 -27.60
CA THR A 11 2.15 4.49 -28.08
C THR A 11 2.28 3.48 -26.95
N ARG A 12 3.24 3.68 -26.04
CA ARG A 12 3.41 2.85 -24.85
C ARG A 12 2.18 2.90 -23.95
N ASP A 13 1.63 4.09 -23.69
CA ASP A 13 0.40 4.28 -22.91
C ASP A 13 -0.80 3.55 -23.53
N ARG A 14 -0.99 3.61 -24.85
CA ARG A 14 -2.03 2.86 -25.56
C ARG A 14 -1.89 1.35 -25.37
N ILE A 15 -0.67 0.81 -25.47
CA ILE A 15 -0.40 -0.61 -25.25
C ILE A 15 -0.74 -0.98 -23.79
N MET A 16 -0.33 -0.16 -22.82
CA MET A 16 -0.58 -0.38 -21.42
C MET A 16 -2.08 -0.42 -21.10
N LYS A 17 -2.84 0.57 -21.58
CA LYS A 17 -4.29 0.62 -21.43
C LYS A 17 -5.00 -0.60 -22.02
N ALA A 18 -4.60 -1.02 -23.21
CA ALA A 18 -5.15 -2.21 -23.86
C ALA A 18 -4.84 -3.50 -23.07
N ALA A 19 -3.60 -3.64 -22.59
CA ALA A 19 -3.18 -4.78 -21.78
C ALA A 19 -3.88 -4.80 -20.42
N ALA A 20 -4.01 -3.65 -19.77
CA ALA A 20 -4.72 -3.49 -18.49
C ALA A 20 -6.20 -3.86 -18.61
N ALA A 21 -6.90 -3.43 -19.67
CA ALA A 21 -8.28 -3.79 -19.93
C ALA A 21 -8.44 -5.31 -20.12
N LEU A 22 -7.60 -5.93 -20.97
CA LEU A 22 -7.63 -7.38 -21.16
C LEU A 22 -7.35 -8.16 -19.88
N LEU A 23 -6.42 -7.66 -19.05
CA LEU A 23 -6.08 -8.28 -17.77
C LEU A 23 -7.26 -8.23 -16.80
N ARG A 24 -7.91 -7.08 -16.66
CA ARG A 24 -9.07 -6.90 -15.77
C ARG A 24 -10.27 -7.73 -16.21
N ASP A 25 -10.61 -7.67 -17.49
CA ASP A 25 -11.86 -8.23 -17.99
C ASP A 25 -11.77 -9.74 -18.26
N HIS A 26 -10.58 -10.24 -18.62
CA HIS A 26 -10.42 -11.59 -19.16
C HIS A 26 -9.26 -12.38 -18.53
N GLY A 27 -8.53 -11.79 -17.59
CA GLY A 27 -7.40 -12.40 -16.88
C GLY A 27 -6.11 -12.53 -17.71
N PRO A 28 -5.05 -13.10 -17.11
CA PRO A 28 -3.71 -13.13 -17.67
C PRO A 28 -3.57 -13.98 -18.94
N ALA A 29 -4.43 -14.97 -19.11
CA ALA A 29 -4.46 -15.80 -20.33
C ALA A 29 -4.85 -15.00 -21.58
N ALA A 30 -5.68 -13.98 -21.42
CA ALA A 30 -6.14 -13.10 -22.48
C ALA A 30 -5.08 -12.07 -22.94
N VAL A 31 -4.12 -11.77 -22.09
CA VAL A 31 -3.04 -10.81 -22.40
C VAL A 31 -2.00 -11.51 -23.28
N THR A 32 -2.22 -11.42 -24.58
CA THR A 32 -1.28 -11.92 -25.60
C THR A 32 -0.83 -10.77 -26.47
N THR A 33 0.40 -10.82 -26.99
CA THR A 33 0.94 -9.76 -27.84
C THR A 33 0.03 -9.46 -29.03
N ARG A 34 -0.61 -10.50 -29.62
CA ARG A 34 -1.54 -10.34 -30.74
C ARG A 34 -2.82 -9.62 -30.35
N ARG A 35 -3.46 -10.00 -29.21
CA ARG A 35 -4.70 -9.35 -28.74
C ARG A 35 -4.45 -7.91 -28.29
N VAL A 36 -3.37 -7.70 -27.55
CA VAL A 36 -3.01 -6.35 -27.08
C VAL A 36 -2.68 -5.43 -28.27
N ALA A 37 -1.92 -5.91 -29.28
CA ALA A 37 -1.64 -5.14 -30.49
C ALA A 37 -2.93 -4.75 -31.21
N HIS A 38 -3.83 -5.71 -31.42
CA HIS A 38 -5.12 -5.48 -32.05
C HIS A 38 -5.94 -4.42 -31.30
N GLN A 39 -6.08 -4.56 -29.99
CA GLN A 39 -6.85 -3.61 -29.13
C GLN A 39 -6.18 -2.23 -29.07
N ALA A 40 -4.85 -2.15 -29.12
CA ALA A 40 -4.09 -0.90 -29.20
C ALA A 40 -4.06 -0.28 -30.61
N GLY A 41 -4.65 -0.91 -31.63
CA GLY A 41 -4.61 -0.46 -33.01
C GLY A 41 -3.21 -0.47 -33.61
N LEU A 42 -2.41 -1.49 -33.28
CA LEU A 42 -1.03 -1.66 -33.71
C LEU A 42 -0.81 -3.00 -34.40
N GLN A 43 0.27 -3.11 -35.18
CA GLN A 43 0.72 -4.41 -35.67
C GLN A 43 1.55 -5.13 -34.58
N PRO A 44 1.42 -6.47 -34.44
CA PRO A 44 2.15 -7.21 -33.41
C PRO A 44 3.66 -6.96 -33.33
N PRO A 45 4.41 -6.80 -34.43
CA PRO A 45 5.83 -6.49 -34.37
C PRO A 45 6.17 -5.17 -33.65
N ALA A 46 5.22 -4.22 -33.60
CA ALA A 46 5.43 -2.95 -32.93
C ALA A 46 5.53 -3.08 -31.40
N LEU A 47 4.88 -4.11 -30.79
CA LEU A 47 4.94 -4.34 -29.35
C LEU A 47 6.35 -4.72 -28.88
N TYR A 48 7.08 -5.49 -29.66
CA TYR A 48 8.43 -5.95 -29.30
C TYR A 48 9.47 -4.82 -29.18
N ARG A 49 9.10 -3.59 -29.63
CA ARG A 49 9.91 -2.38 -29.39
C ARG A 49 9.74 -1.83 -27.97
N PHE A 50 8.71 -2.25 -27.26
CA PHE A 50 8.33 -1.74 -25.93
C PHE A 50 8.41 -2.81 -24.86
N PHE A 51 8.13 -4.08 -25.19
CA PHE A 51 8.02 -5.20 -24.26
C PHE A 51 8.74 -6.42 -24.82
N GLN A 52 9.51 -7.10 -23.96
CA GLN A 52 10.32 -8.26 -24.35
C GLN A 52 9.48 -9.52 -24.59
N GLY A 53 8.25 -9.57 -24.03
CA GLY A 53 7.36 -10.70 -24.16
C GLY A 53 6.09 -10.54 -23.37
N LYS A 54 5.38 -11.69 -23.22
CA LYS A 54 4.10 -11.74 -22.52
C LYS A 54 4.24 -11.39 -21.03
N ASP A 55 5.28 -11.87 -20.36
CA ASP A 55 5.47 -11.67 -18.93
C ASP A 55 5.78 -10.20 -18.61
N ASP A 56 6.66 -9.58 -19.38
CA ASP A 56 6.95 -8.15 -19.27
C ASP A 56 5.71 -7.27 -19.50
N LEU A 57 4.87 -7.68 -20.46
CA LEU A 57 3.60 -7.00 -20.74
C LEU A 57 2.58 -7.18 -19.61
N LEU A 58 2.51 -8.37 -18.98
CA LEU A 58 1.66 -8.64 -17.84
C LEU A 58 2.07 -7.85 -16.60
N ASP A 59 3.37 -7.84 -16.30
CA ASP A 59 3.93 -7.09 -15.17
C ASP A 59 3.66 -5.59 -15.33
N ALA A 60 3.91 -5.07 -16.54
CA ALA A 60 3.65 -3.68 -16.85
C ALA A 60 2.13 -3.32 -16.79
N ALA A 61 1.26 -4.21 -17.23
CA ALA A 61 -0.20 -4.01 -17.16
C ALA A 61 -0.68 -4.00 -15.70
N ALA A 62 -0.20 -4.94 -14.88
CA ALA A 62 -0.55 -5.00 -13.46
C ALA A 62 -0.05 -3.75 -12.72
N GLU A 63 1.19 -3.31 -12.98
CA GLU A 63 1.75 -2.07 -12.45
C GLU A 63 0.93 -0.84 -12.85
N HIS A 64 0.51 -0.75 -14.11
CA HIS A 64 -0.31 0.36 -14.59
C HIS A 64 -1.65 0.45 -13.83
N VAL A 65 -2.38 -0.66 -13.70
CA VAL A 65 -3.65 -0.71 -12.96
C VAL A 65 -3.45 -0.33 -11.49
N PHE A 66 -2.36 -0.82 -10.88
CA PHE A 66 -2.06 -0.49 -9.49
C PHE A 66 -1.61 0.96 -9.32
N ALA A 67 -0.88 1.53 -10.28
CA ALA A 67 -0.49 2.93 -10.27
C ALA A 67 -1.71 3.88 -10.34
N GLU A 68 -2.73 3.54 -11.14
CA GLU A 68 -4.01 4.27 -11.16
C GLU A 68 -4.71 4.24 -9.78
N HIS A 69 -4.75 3.06 -9.15
CA HIS A 69 -5.29 2.90 -7.81
C HIS A 69 -4.52 3.71 -6.75
N VAL A 70 -3.20 3.68 -6.79
CA VAL A 70 -2.35 4.46 -5.86
C VAL A 70 -2.54 5.96 -6.08
N ALA A 71 -2.66 6.40 -7.33
CA ALA A 71 -2.90 7.81 -7.65
C ALA A 71 -4.26 8.30 -7.11
N SER A 72 -5.32 7.48 -7.19
CA SER A 72 -6.63 7.83 -6.66
C SER A 72 -6.64 8.05 -5.14
N LYS A 73 -5.79 7.36 -4.40
CA LYS A 73 -5.64 7.54 -2.93
C LYS A 73 -5.10 8.92 -2.52
N GLN A 74 -4.36 9.57 -3.40
CA GLN A 74 -3.75 10.88 -3.13
C GLN A 74 -4.74 12.05 -3.28
N THR A 75 -5.87 11.84 -3.95
CA THR A 75 -6.87 12.88 -4.20
C THR A 75 -7.89 13.01 -3.06
N THR A 76 -7.90 12.06 -2.12
CA THR A 76 -8.81 12.09 -0.96
C THR A 76 -8.19 12.96 0.12
N ALA A 77 -8.89 14.02 0.52
CA ALA A 77 -8.45 14.86 1.65
C ALA A 77 -8.38 14.01 2.92
N PRO A 78 -7.34 14.17 3.74
CA PRO A 78 -7.23 13.46 5.00
C PRO A 78 -8.35 13.88 5.97
N SER A 79 -8.85 12.92 6.75
CA SER A 79 -9.76 13.18 7.86
C SER A 79 -9.02 13.79 9.06
N ASP A 80 -9.76 14.46 9.95
CA ASP A 80 -9.22 14.96 11.23
C ASP A 80 -8.82 13.79 12.15
N ASP A 81 -9.50 12.64 12.09
CA ASP A 81 -9.10 11.41 12.79
C ASP A 81 -8.18 10.53 11.92
N PRO A 82 -6.88 10.40 12.27
CA PRO A 82 -5.95 9.58 11.51
C PRO A 82 -6.28 8.07 11.53
N VAL A 83 -7.06 7.59 12.48
CA VAL A 83 -7.50 6.18 12.53
C VAL A 83 -8.62 5.94 11.51
N GLU A 84 -9.51 6.90 11.33
CA GLU A 84 -10.53 6.84 10.27
C GLU A 84 -9.89 6.88 8.88
N ASP A 85 -8.84 7.69 8.68
CA ASP A 85 -8.06 7.69 7.43
C ASP A 85 -7.42 6.32 7.16
N LEU A 86 -6.90 5.67 8.21
CA LEU A 86 -6.32 4.35 8.07
C LEU A 86 -7.40 3.33 7.67
N ARG A 87 -8.58 3.37 8.31
CA ARG A 87 -9.74 2.51 7.99
C ARG A 87 -10.23 2.74 6.55
N ALA A 88 -10.36 3.98 6.13
CA ALA A 88 -10.73 4.32 4.75
C ALA A 88 -9.71 3.77 3.74
N GLY A 89 -8.41 3.89 4.05
CA GLY A 89 -7.33 3.32 3.26
C GLY A 89 -7.36 1.79 3.19
N TRP A 90 -7.68 1.13 4.29
CA TRP A 90 -7.90 -0.31 4.36
C TRP A 90 -9.06 -0.73 3.44
N ASN A 91 -10.24 -0.13 3.60
CA ASN A 91 -11.41 -0.45 2.79
C ASN A 91 -11.15 -0.25 1.29
N THR A 92 -10.46 0.82 0.93
CA THR A 92 -10.04 1.10 -0.45
C THR A 92 -9.12 0.01 -0.99
N GLN A 93 -8.17 -0.49 -0.17
CA GLN A 93 -7.25 -1.55 -0.57
C GLN A 93 -7.95 -2.90 -0.73
N ILE A 94 -8.85 -3.27 0.21
CA ILE A 94 -9.64 -4.50 0.12
C ILE A 94 -10.52 -4.46 -1.14
N SER A 95 -11.27 -3.37 -1.33
CA SER A 95 -12.13 -3.20 -2.51
C SER A 95 -11.35 -3.30 -3.83
N PHE A 96 -10.16 -2.72 -3.88
CA PHE A 96 -9.29 -2.85 -5.06
C PHE A 96 -8.91 -4.31 -5.31
N GLY A 97 -8.48 -5.04 -4.28
CA GLY A 97 -8.07 -6.44 -4.41
C GLY A 97 -9.21 -7.32 -4.91
N LEU A 98 -10.41 -7.14 -4.36
CA LEU A 98 -11.61 -7.90 -4.76
C LEU A 98 -12.08 -7.55 -6.18
N ALA A 99 -12.01 -6.28 -6.57
CA ALA A 99 -12.37 -5.84 -7.91
C ALA A 99 -11.35 -6.23 -9.00
N ASN A 100 -10.10 -6.52 -8.61
CA ASN A 100 -9.01 -6.79 -9.55
C ASN A 100 -8.23 -8.07 -9.19
N PRO A 101 -8.89 -9.26 -9.08
CA PRO A 101 -8.25 -10.47 -8.57
C PRO A 101 -7.02 -10.90 -9.36
N TYR A 102 -7.05 -10.78 -10.68
CA TYR A 102 -5.92 -11.14 -11.53
C TYR A 102 -4.73 -10.21 -11.37
N VAL A 103 -4.98 -8.89 -11.25
CA VAL A 103 -3.94 -7.91 -10.99
C VAL A 103 -3.33 -8.16 -9.61
N TYR A 104 -4.18 -8.39 -8.61
CA TYR A 104 -3.76 -8.63 -7.24
C TYR A 104 -2.88 -9.88 -7.13
N GLY A 105 -3.27 -10.99 -7.80
CA GLY A 105 -2.46 -12.21 -7.85
C GLY A 105 -1.08 -12.00 -8.48
N LEU A 106 -0.98 -11.22 -9.56
CA LEU A 106 0.31 -10.89 -10.20
C LEU A 106 1.21 -10.02 -9.29
N LEU A 107 0.62 -9.06 -8.56
CA LEU A 107 1.38 -8.19 -7.65
C LEU A 107 1.91 -8.92 -6.42
N LEU A 108 1.26 -10.02 -6.01
CA LEU A 108 1.65 -10.81 -4.85
C LEU A 108 2.49 -12.04 -5.20
N ASP A 109 2.68 -12.36 -6.46
CA ASP A 109 3.50 -13.50 -6.90
C ASP A 109 4.98 -13.25 -6.52
N PRO A 110 5.56 -14.05 -5.59
CA PRO A 110 6.96 -13.87 -5.18
C PRO A 110 7.96 -14.04 -6.33
N ALA A 111 7.63 -14.86 -7.33
CA ALA A 111 8.47 -15.07 -8.51
C ALA A 111 8.50 -13.81 -9.40
N ARG A 112 7.50 -12.95 -9.30
CA ARG A 112 7.36 -11.67 -10.01
C ARG A 112 7.65 -10.46 -9.13
N ALA A 113 7.92 -10.67 -7.82
CA ALA A 113 8.09 -9.63 -6.81
C ALA A 113 9.28 -8.72 -7.13
N ARG A 114 9.10 -7.87 -8.11
CA ARG A 114 9.90 -6.67 -8.30
C ARG A 114 9.23 -5.56 -7.52
N HIS A 115 9.98 -4.86 -6.68
CA HIS A 115 9.47 -3.66 -6.00
C HIS A 115 9.20 -2.60 -7.06
N THR A 116 7.96 -2.55 -7.54
CA THR A 116 7.58 -1.60 -8.57
C THR A 116 7.41 -0.20 -7.95
N PRO A 117 7.58 0.87 -8.74
CA PRO A 117 7.40 2.23 -8.26
C PRO A 117 6.02 2.46 -7.62
N ALA A 118 4.94 1.87 -8.16
CA ALA A 118 3.60 2.01 -7.59
C ALA A 118 3.46 1.27 -6.26
N GLN A 119 4.05 0.07 -6.12
CA GLN A 119 4.08 -0.65 -4.85
C GLN A 119 4.84 0.13 -3.77
N ALA A 120 6.02 0.67 -4.10
CA ALA A 120 6.79 1.51 -3.19
C ALA A 120 5.99 2.75 -2.76
N LYS A 121 5.33 3.42 -3.71
CA LYS A 121 4.48 4.58 -3.42
C LYS A 121 3.27 4.21 -2.56
N GLY A 122 2.64 3.07 -2.79
CA GLY A 122 1.54 2.55 -1.95
C GLY A 122 1.98 2.32 -0.50
N VAL A 123 3.19 1.80 -0.29
CA VAL A 123 3.78 1.63 1.05
C VAL A 123 4.05 2.98 1.71
N LEU A 124 4.56 3.98 0.98
CA LEU A 124 4.80 5.33 1.52
C LEU A 124 3.49 6.01 1.96
N ILE A 125 2.40 5.88 1.20
CA ILE A 125 1.08 6.41 1.60
C ILE A 125 0.58 5.75 2.89
N LEU A 126 0.77 4.44 3.05
CA LEU A 126 0.44 3.75 4.29
C LEU A 126 1.32 4.21 5.44
N ALA A 127 2.63 4.34 5.22
CA ALA A 127 3.57 4.82 6.24
C ALA A 127 3.21 6.22 6.72
N GLU A 128 2.81 7.13 5.82
CA GLU A 128 2.36 8.47 6.17
C GLU A 128 1.10 8.45 7.05
N ARG A 129 0.12 7.58 6.76
CA ARG A 129 -1.06 7.42 7.61
C ARG A 129 -0.70 6.91 9.00
N VAL A 130 0.19 5.92 9.07
CA VAL A 130 0.70 5.38 10.35
C VAL A 130 1.46 6.45 11.12
N HIS A 131 2.28 7.26 10.44
CA HIS A 131 3.00 8.37 11.05
C HIS A 131 2.05 9.40 11.69
N ARG A 132 0.94 9.75 11.04
CA ARG A 132 -0.09 10.64 11.63
C ARG A 132 -0.71 10.05 12.90
N ILE A 133 -0.89 8.73 12.98
CA ILE A 133 -1.37 8.04 14.20
C ILE A 133 -0.30 8.11 15.28
N ALA A 134 0.97 7.91 14.94
CA ALA A 134 2.09 8.03 15.87
C ALA A 134 2.22 9.46 16.41
N ALA A 135 2.14 10.48 15.52
CA ALA A 135 2.17 11.90 15.89
C ALA A 135 1.01 12.29 16.82
N ALA A 136 -0.16 11.62 16.70
CA ALA A 136 -1.29 11.78 17.62
C ALA A 136 -1.13 11.00 18.94
N GLY A 137 0.04 10.36 19.17
CA GLY A 137 0.29 9.55 20.38
C GLY A 137 -0.56 8.29 20.50
N ARG A 138 -1.18 7.83 19.40
CA ARG A 138 -2.13 6.71 19.37
C ARG A 138 -1.54 5.39 18.87
N LEU A 139 -0.22 5.30 18.69
CA LEU A 139 0.47 4.10 18.24
C LEU A 139 1.19 3.43 19.44
N ARG A 140 1.00 2.12 19.64
CA ARG A 140 1.60 1.31 20.71
C ARG A 140 2.75 0.42 20.27
N VAL A 141 3.06 0.41 18.98
CA VAL A 141 4.16 -0.32 18.35
C VAL A 141 4.97 0.63 17.48
N SER A 142 6.14 0.21 16.99
CA SER A 142 6.88 1.03 16.02
C SER A 142 6.10 1.20 14.72
N GLU A 143 6.31 2.33 14.03
CA GLU A 143 5.65 2.63 12.75
C GLU A 143 5.91 1.53 11.71
N GLU A 144 7.15 1.04 11.63
CA GLU A 144 7.52 -0.05 10.73
C GLU A 144 6.72 -1.33 11.03
N ARG A 145 6.59 -1.68 12.31
CA ARG A 145 5.81 -2.86 12.74
C ARG A 145 4.34 -2.69 12.40
N ALA A 146 3.77 -1.50 12.63
CA ALA A 146 2.38 -1.21 12.29
C ALA A 146 2.13 -1.34 10.79
N VAL A 147 2.99 -0.75 9.95
CA VAL A 147 2.91 -0.87 8.48
C VAL A 147 2.94 -2.34 8.05
N ASN A 148 3.85 -3.13 8.61
CA ASN A 148 3.99 -4.55 8.26
C ASN A 148 2.77 -5.38 8.70
N LEU A 149 2.23 -5.13 9.90
CA LEU A 149 1.01 -5.81 10.38
C LEU A 149 -0.21 -5.49 9.51
N ILE A 150 -0.42 -4.22 9.18
CA ILE A 150 -1.53 -3.79 8.31
C ILE A 150 -1.42 -4.42 6.93
N ARG A 151 -0.22 -4.42 6.33
CA ARG A 151 0.02 -5.03 5.02
C ARG A 151 -0.24 -6.54 5.03
N SER A 152 0.31 -7.24 6.02
CA SER A 152 0.16 -8.69 6.15
C SER A 152 -1.30 -9.10 6.32
N ALA A 153 -2.04 -8.41 7.19
CA ALA A 153 -3.45 -8.67 7.39
C ALA A 153 -4.27 -8.33 6.14
N GLY A 154 -4.02 -7.18 5.49
CA GLY A 154 -4.74 -6.79 4.28
C GLY A 154 -4.54 -7.77 3.13
N ILE A 155 -3.30 -8.23 2.92
CA ILE A 155 -2.98 -9.26 1.93
C ILE A 155 -3.73 -10.56 2.24
N GLY A 156 -3.65 -11.04 3.48
CA GLY A 156 -4.33 -12.25 3.92
C GLY A 156 -5.84 -12.16 3.78
N THR A 157 -6.43 -11.03 4.16
CA THR A 157 -7.87 -10.78 4.04
C THR A 157 -8.36 -10.85 2.59
N VAL A 158 -7.71 -10.14 1.67
CA VAL A 158 -8.08 -10.19 0.25
C VAL A 158 -7.91 -11.60 -0.31
N HIS A 159 -6.79 -12.27 -0.01
CA HIS A 159 -6.55 -13.63 -0.48
C HIS A 159 -7.66 -14.59 0.01
N THR A 160 -8.01 -14.53 1.29
CA THR A 160 -9.06 -15.35 1.88
C THR A 160 -10.40 -15.10 1.20
N LEU A 161 -10.81 -13.83 1.05
CA LEU A 161 -12.08 -13.47 0.41
C LEU A 161 -12.16 -13.88 -1.07
N LEU A 162 -11.03 -13.92 -1.78
CA LEU A 162 -10.98 -14.37 -3.18
C LEU A 162 -10.99 -15.89 -3.34
N THR A 163 -10.62 -16.65 -2.30
CA THR A 163 -10.45 -18.11 -2.37
C THR A 163 -11.53 -18.90 -1.65
N LEU A 164 -12.28 -18.26 -0.74
CA LEU A 164 -13.40 -18.91 -0.06
C LEU A 164 -14.56 -19.16 -1.03
N PRO A 165 -15.22 -20.33 -0.92
CA PRO A 165 -16.48 -20.57 -1.59
C PRO A 165 -17.54 -19.54 -1.18
N PRO A 166 -18.47 -19.13 -2.09
CA PRO A 166 -19.47 -18.11 -1.80
C PRO A 166 -20.30 -18.38 -0.53
N GLU A 167 -20.61 -19.66 -0.26
CA GLU A 167 -21.37 -20.11 0.92
C GLU A 167 -20.60 -19.98 2.25
N GLN A 168 -19.27 -19.83 2.19
CA GLN A 168 -18.40 -19.65 3.34
C GLN A 168 -17.90 -18.20 3.45
N SER A 169 -18.33 -17.33 2.55
CA SER A 169 -17.92 -15.93 2.53
C SER A 169 -18.55 -15.19 3.71
N ASP A 170 -17.69 -14.66 4.59
CA ASP A 170 -18.10 -13.75 5.65
C ASP A 170 -18.00 -12.30 5.17
N PRO A 171 -19.14 -11.58 4.99
CA PRO A 171 -19.13 -10.19 4.53
C PRO A 171 -18.47 -9.24 5.51
N HIS A 172 -18.31 -9.63 6.79
CA HIS A 172 -17.70 -8.83 7.84
C HIS A 172 -16.23 -9.16 8.09
N LEU A 173 -15.65 -10.13 7.35
CA LEU A 173 -14.25 -10.54 7.56
C LEU A 173 -13.27 -9.37 7.42
N ALA A 174 -13.49 -8.48 6.46
CA ALA A 174 -12.60 -7.35 6.23
C ALA A 174 -12.61 -6.37 7.41
N ASP A 175 -13.78 -6.10 7.98
CA ASP A 175 -13.91 -5.23 9.16
C ASP A 175 -13.32 -5.89 10.41
N ALA A 176 -13.61 -7.17 10.63
CA ALA A 176 -13.06 -7.92 11.75
C ALA A 176 -11.53 -8.01 11.72
N ALA A 177 -10.95 -8.20 10.52
CA ALA A 177 -9.50 -8.21 10.33
C ALA A 177 -8.88 -6.85 10.61
N PHE A 178 -9.51 -5.76 10.12
CA PHE A 178 -9.07 -4.41 10.48
C PHE A 178 -9.10 -4.17 11.98
N ASP A 179 -10.20 -4.51 12.65
CA ASP A 179 -10.36 -4.31 14.09
C ASP A 179 -9.35 -5.12 14.91
N ALA A 180 -9.00 -6.32 14.45
CA ALA A 180 -7.96 -7.13 15.08
C ALA A 180 -6.57 -6.46 14.98
N VAL A 181 -6.22 -5.95 13.78
CA VAL A 181 -4.97 -5.22 13.58
C VAL A 181 -4.97 -3.90 14.34
N ALA A 182 -6.06 -3.15 14.30
CA ALA A 182 -6.20 -1.89 15.02
C ALA A 182 -5.96 -2.09 16.53
N ARG A 183 -6.57 -3.11 17.14
CA ARG A 183 -6.30 -3.46 18.56
C ARG A 183 -4.84 -3.84 18.81
N ALA A 184 -4.15 -4.41 17.85
CA ALA A 184 -2.74 -4.78 17.99
C ALA A 184 -1.78 -3.58 17.93
N ILE A 185 -2.13 -2.53 17.17
CA ILE A 185 -1.24 -1.41 16.89
C ILE A 185 -1.62 -0.11 17.58
N LEU A 186 -2.91 0.10 17.93
CA LEU A 186 -3.39 1.34 18.54
C LEU A 186 -3.37 1.27 20.05
N ALA A 187 -3.07 2.37 20.68
CA ALA A 187 -3.28 2.59 22.11
C ALA A 187 -4.75 2.96 22.36
N ASP A 188 -5.32 2.46 23.47
CA ASP A 188 -6.71 2.72 23.88
C ASP A 188 -6.96 4.20 24.21
N GLN A 189 -5.90 4.89 24.65
CA GLN A 189 -5.88 6.34 24.86
C GLN A 189 -4.56 6.89 24.35
N PRO A 190 -4.49 8.19 23.92
CA PRO A 190 -3.21 8.82 23.62
C PRO A 190 -2.29 8.66 24.83
N ALA A 191 -1.10 8.15 24.62
CA ALA A 191 -0.12 7.89 25.69
C ALA A 191 0.23 9.17 26.47
N VAL A 192 -0.01 10.34 25.86
CA VAL A 192 0.07 11.66 26.49
C VAL A 192 -0.96 12.57 25.81
N PRO A 193 -1.84 13.31 26.56
CA PRO A 193 -2.67 14.37 25.97
C PRO A 193 -1.74 15.52 25.59
N THR A 194 -1.36 15.64 24.31
CA THR A 194 -0.19 16.45 23.98
C THR A 194 -0.45 17.54 22.98
N GLN A 195 -0.78 18.68 23.53
CA GLN A 195 -0.39 19.95 22.92
C GLN A 195 0.74 20.64 23.70
N ASP A 196 1.19 20.05 24.83
CA ASP A 196 2.27 20.58 25.65
C ASP A 196 3.54 19.73 25.55
N PRO A 197 4.57 20.19 24.81
CA PRO A 197 5.86 19.49 24.71
C PRO A 197 6.51 19.22 26.07
N ALA A 198 6.31 20.09 27.06
CA ALA A 198 6.88 19.91 28.40
C ALA A 198 6.27 18.70 29.13
N ALA A 199 4.97 18.45 28.95
CA ALA A 199 4.31 17.26 29.52
C ALA A 199 4.81 15.96 28.88
N VAL A 200 5.05 15.97 27.55
CA VAL A 200 5.66 14.83 26.82
C VAL A 200 7.05 14.53 27.34
N ILE A 201 7.88 15.55 27.45
CA ILE A 201 9.26 15.43 27.93
C ILE A 201 9.26 14.90 29.37
N ALA A 202 8.40 15.41 30.24
CA ALA A 202 8.28 14.94 31.61
C ALA A 202 7.88 13.47 31.70
N ALA A 203 6.87 13.05 30.94
CA ALA A 203 6.43 11.65 30.90
C ALA A 203 7.50 10.70 30.32
N PHE A 204 8.18 11.12 29.25
CA PHE A 204 9.26 10.35 28.64
C PHE A 204 10.45 10.16 29.58
N ARG A 205 10.82 11.20 30.35
CA ARG A 205 11.91 11.13 31.32
C ARG A 205 11.66 10.11 32.43
N ILE A 206 10.40 9.90 32.85
CA ILE A 206 10.04 8.88 33.83
C ILE A 206 10.32 7.47 33.30
N LEU A 207 10.13 7.24 31.98
CA LEU A 207 10.32 5.94 31.32
C LEU A 207 11.76 5.68 30.90
N LEU A 208 12.61 6.70 30.82
CA LEU A 208 14.01 6.58 30.36
C LEU A 208 14.81 5.46 31.05
N PRO A 209 14.75 5.30 32.42
CA PRO A 209 15.51 4.26 33.10
C PRO A 209 15.05 2.84 32.79
N GLU A 210 13.82 2.68 32.26
CA GLU A 210 13.19 1.39 31.98
C GLU A 210 13.33 0.97 30.50
N LEU A 211 13.93 1.82 29.66
CA LEU A 211 14.11 1.53 28.24
C LEU A 211 15.24 0.51 28.03
N PRO A 212 14.93 -0.73 27.60
CA PRO A 212 15.95 -1.80 27.46
C PRO A 212 16.95 -1.56 26.33
N SER A 213 16.63 -0.61 25.44
CA SER A 213 17.48 -0.24 24.29
C SER A 213 18.57 0.77 24.65
N LEU A 214 18.55 1.34 25.85
CA LEU A 214 19.52 2.34 26.31
C LEU A 214 20.42 1.76 27.41
N SER A 215 21.71 2.01 27.31
CA SER A 215 22.63 1.85 28.44
C SER A 215 22.33 2.91 29.52
N LYS A 216 22.77 2.67 30.75
CA LYS A 216 22.62 3.64 31.84
C LYS A 216 23.25 5.00 31.53
N ALA A 217 24.37 5.01 30.79
CA ALA A 217 25.06 6.23 30.39
C ALA A 217 24.28 7.02 29.33
N GLU A 218 23.71 6.32 28.35
CA GLU A 218 22.88 6.93 27.31
C GLU A 218 21.58 7.49 27.89
N ALA A 219 20.92 6.75 28.79
CA ALA A 219 19.73 7.24 29.48
C ALA A 219 20.02 8.51 30.32
N ALA A 220 21.15 8.55 31.04
CA ALA A 220 21.55 9.72 31.81
C ALA A 220 21.85 10.94 30.92
N LEU A 221 22.53 10.74 29.79
CA LEU A 221 22.82 11.79 28.82
C LEU A 221 21.55 12.34 28.18
N LEU A 222 20.61 11.45 27.82
CA LEU A 222 19.34 11.86 27.24
C LEU A 222 18.47 12.61 28.26
N ASP A 223 18.45 12.19 29.54
CA ASP A 223 17.77 12.93 30.62
C ASP A 223 18.33 14.35 30.79
N GLU A 224 19.67 14.50 30.70
CA GLU A 224 20.30 15.84 30.76
C GLU A 224 19.88 16.72 29.57
N TRP A 225 19.83 16.19 28.36
CA TRP A 225 19.38 16.94 27.17
C TRP A 225 17.91 17.36 27.25
N LEU A 226 17.05 16.52 27.80
CA LEU A 226 15.64 16.81 27.98
C LEU A 226 15.33 17.78 29.14
N ARG A 227 16.32 18.17 29.93
CA ARG A 227 16.20 19.21 30.97
C ARG A 227 16.50 20.63 30.48
N ARG A 228 17.08 20.75 29.30
CA ARG A 228 17.44 22.03 28.70
C ARG A 228 16.26 22.63 27.94
#